data_9baf1fcaae2ca8cbe3539fd679ac0938
#
_entry.id   9baf1fcaae2ca8cbe3539fd679ac0938
#
_cell.length_a   1.000
_cell.length_b   1.000
_cell.length_c   1.000
_cell.angle_alpha   90.00
_cell.angle_beta   90.00
_cell.angle_gamma   90.00
#
_symmetry.space_group_name_H-M   'P 1'
#
loop_
_entity.id
_entity.type
_entity.pdbx_description
1 polymer ?
#
loop_
_entity_poly.entity_id
_entity_poly.type
_entity_poly.pdbx_seq_one_letter_code
_entity_poly.pdbx_strand_id
1 'polypeptide(L)'
;MNVLFLPQSGALGPSSRYRVYQLLPHLRAFTSEVSPAIDDDLYRAIYLTGHGSKLAALYATWKRRQADWRRVRDFDVVFVQKGFFPGLYAGLEAAMAAQRPLVFDFDDAIWLPREGGSPMLRALHRERAVQTILHRATAVIAGNDFLAEYARRFNANVTVVPSAVDVARYPRAAGSTVVGWIGSRTTLPYLKPLADVFRQLGITPRVIAAGTPDFPADFRPWRLETELDELAQLGIGLAPLPDMPWERGKCGVKILQYLACGIPVVASPVGVQRDLVRHGVNGFLAETPEQWRDCLKQLLDDAALRQRLGAAGRALVTERYDVSVAAARVAKVLAASAQTKGMTGKL
;
A
#
# COMPACT_ATOMS: atom_id res chain seq x y z
N MET A 1 25.06 10.54 1.48
CA MET A 1 24.82 9.08 1.61
C MET A 1 24.04 8.62 0.38
N ASN A 2 24.55 7.59 -0.29
CA ASN A 2 23.96 7.05 -1.51
C ASN A 2 23.05 5.85 -1.16
N VAL A 3 21.79 5.90 -1.57
CA VAL A 3 20.80 4.84 -1.28
C VAL A 3 20.28 4.26 -2.59
N LEU A 4 20.34 2.93 -2.71
CA LEU A 4 19.73 2.19 -3.81
C LEU A 4 18.35 1.72 -3.40
N PHE A 5 17.29 2.27 -4.02
CA PHE A 5 15.92 1.85 -3.84
C PHE A 5 15.52 0.80 -4.87
N LEU A 6 15.06 -0.35 -4.40
CA LEU A 6 14.68 -1.52 -5.19
C LEU A 6 13.18 -1.82 -5.02
N PRO A 7 12.26 -1.01 -5.58
CA PRO A 7 10.83 -1.28 -5.54
C PRO A 7 10.44 -2.43 -6.47
N GLN A 8 9.27 -3.05 -6.21
CA GLN A 8 8.71 -4.10 -7.07
C GLN A 8 8.31 -3.60 -8.46
N SER A 9 7.87 -2.35 -8.56
CA SER A 9 7.40 -1.77 -9.82
C SER A 9 7.75 -0.30 -9.92
N GLY A 10 7.50 0.28 -11.08
CA GLY A 10 7.45 1.72 -11.28
C GLY A 10 6.32 2.39 -10.48
N ALA A 11 6.09 3.67 -10.76
CA ALA A 11 5.13 4.50 -10.03
C ALA A 11 3.66 4.12 -10.26
N LEU A 12 3.33 3.38 -11.32
CA LEU A 12 1.99 2.85 -11.54
C LEU A 12 1.59 1.80 -10.49
N GLY A 13 2.55 1.07 -9.91
CA GLY A 13 2.28 0.11 -8.84
C GLY A 13 2.00 0.80 -7.52
N PRO A 14 0.79 0.61 -6.90
CA PRO A 14 0.40 1.36 -5.70
C PRO A 14 1.40 1.21 -4.55
N SER A 15 1.82 -0.02 -4.19
CA SER A 15 2.80 -0.22 -3.11
C SER A 15 4.09 0.55 -3.37
N SER A 16 4.68 0.44 -4.55
CA SER A 16 5.92 1.15 -4.89
C SER A 16 5.73 2.66 -4.89
N ARG A 17 4.58 3.15 -5.42
CA ARG A 17 4.23 4.57 -5.41
C ARG A 17 4.19 5.15 -4.00
N TYR A 18 3.47 4.50 -3.07
CA TYR A 18 3.27 5.01 -1.71
C TYR A 18 4.44 4.72 -0.76
N ARG A 19 5.23 3.67 -1.03
CA ARG A 19 6.34 3.25 -0.16
C ARG A 19 7.71 3.75 -0.60
N VAL A 20 7.85 4.16 -1.89
CA VAL A 20 9.11 4.63 -2.45
C VAL A 20 8.94 5.98 -3.16
N TYR A 21 8.23 6.00 -4.28
CA TYR A 21 8.25 7.17 -5.18
C TYR A 21 7.75 8.47 -4.54
N GLN A 22 6.71 8.43 -3.72
CA GLN A 22 6.21 9.62 -3.03
C GLN A 22 7.16 10.11 -1.91
N LEU A 23 7.99 9.23 -1.36
CA LEU A 23 8.94 9.60 -0.31
C LEU A 23 10.18 10.31 -0.86
N LEU A 24 10.62 9.98 -2.08
CA LEU A 24 11.87 10.47 -2.66
C LEU A 24 12.02 12.00 -2.63
N PRO A 25 11.01 12.82 -3.00
CA PRO A 25 11.12 14.29 -2.92
C PRO A 25 11.39 14.82 -1.52
N HIS A 26 11.07 14.04 -0.48
CA HIS A 26 11.26 14.39 0.93
C HIS A 26 12.54 13.80 1.54
N LEU A 27 13.28 12.96 0.79
CA LEU A 27 14.53 12.33 1.20
C LEU A 27 15.77 13.05 0.63
N ARG A 28 15.71 14.38 0.50
CA ARG A 28 16.75 15.22 -0.16
C ARG A 28 18.14 15.17 0.49
N ALA A 29 18.25 14.70 1.73
CA ALA A 29 19.53 14.50 2.41
C ALA A 29 20.32 13.29 1.86
N PHE A 30 19.69 12.49 0.98
CA PHE A 30 20.30 11.30 0.37
C PHE A 30 20.36 11.44 -1.15
N THR A 31 21.43 10.93 -1.73
CA THR A 31 21.48 10.68 -3.18
C THR A 31 20.75 9.37 -3.42
N SER A 32 19.61 9.43 -4.07
CA SER A 32 18.74 8.27 -4.27
C SER A 32 18.80 7.79 -5.71
N GLU A 33 19.08 6.51 -5.90
CA GLU A 33 18.91 5.83 -7.17
C GLU A 33 17.78 4.80 -7.05
N VAL A 34 16.91 4.71 -8.06
CA VAL A 34 15.75 3.82 -8.06
C VAL A 34 15.84 2.84 -9.21
N SER A 35 15.79 1.55 -8.89
CA SER A 35 15.78 0.47 -9.88
C SER A 35 14.53 -0.40 -9.65
N PRO A 36 13.38 -0.14 -10.32
CA PRO A 36 12.17 -0.95 -10.17
C PRO A 36 12.37 -2.35 -10.79
N ALA A 37 11.81 -3.39 -10.17
CA ALA A 37 11.89 -4.76 -10.71
C ALA A 37 11.23 -4.87 -12.08
N ILE A 38 10.06 -4.27 -12.22
CA ILE A 38 9.36 -4.07 -13.50
C ILE A 38 9.09 -2.58 -13.69
N ASP A 39 9.23 -2.11 -14.92
CA ASP A 39 8.89 -0.73 -15.28
C ASP A 39 7.38 -0.52 -15.43
N ASP A 40 6.97 0.71 -15.66
CA ASP A 40 5.57 1.07 -15.77
C ASP A 40 4.91 0.48 -17.03
N ASP A 41 5.64 0.27 -18.13
CA ASP A 41 5.10 -0.34 -19.35
C ASP A 41 4.75 -1.81 -19.11
N LEU A 42 5.66 -2.57 -18.52
CA LEU A 42 5.42 -3.96 -18.17
C LEU A 42 4.34 -4.08 -17.07
N TYR A 43 4.32 -3.16 -16.10
CA TYR A 43 3.25 -3.10 -15.10
C TYR A 43 1.89 -2.86 -15.76
N ARG A 44 1.79 -1.91 -16.68
CA ARG A 44 0.57 -1.62 -17.45
C ARG A 44 0.09 -2.84 -18.21
N ALA A 45 1.00 -3.47 -18.94
CA ALA A 45 0.67 -4.68 -19.73
C ALA A 45 0.11 -5.82 -18.88
N ILE A 46 0.69 -6.08 -17.70
CA ILE A 46 0.29 -7.22 -16.86
C ILE A 46 -0.94 -6.93 -16.00
N TYR A 47 -0.95 -5.76 -15.32
CA TYR A 47 -1.92 -5.50 -14.26
C TYR A 47 -3.08 -4.60 -14.66
N LEU A 48 -2.90 -3.73 -15.67
CA LEU A 48 -3.94 -2.82 -16.11
C LEU A 48 -4.67 -3.36 -17.35
N THR A 49 -3.95 -3.79 -18.38
CA THR A 49 -4.57 -4.29 -19.62
C THR A 49 -4.72 -5.82 -19.67
N GLY A 50 -3.91 -6.56 -18.91
CA GLY A 50 -3.97 -8.02 -18.84
C GLY A 50 -3.31 -8.76 -20.01
N HIS A 51 -2.59 -8.06 -20.90
CA HIS A 51 -1.92 -8.62 -22.07
C HIS A 51 -0.45 -9.00 -21.82
N GLY A 52 0.09 -8.70 -20.64
CA GLY A 52 1.51 -8.94 -20.31
C GLY A 52 1.78 -10.35 -19.79
N SER A 53 2.99 -10.86 -20.07
CA SER A 53 3.46 -12.16 -19.59
C SER A 53 4.06 -12.05 -18.19
N LYS A 54 3.52 -12.82 -17.25
CA LYS A 54 4.09 -12.93 -15.89
C LYS A 54 5.48 -13.59 -15.89
N LEU A 55 5.75 -14.51 -16.82
CA LEU A 55 7.08 -15.10 -16.97
C LEU A 55 8.10 -14.08 -17.46
N ALA A 56 7.71 -13.23 -18.42
CA ALA A 56 8.56 -12.11 -18.84
C ALA A 56 8.89 -11.15 -17.69
N ALA A 57 7.91 -10.87 -16.82
CA ALA A 57 8.13 -10.06 -15.63
C ALA A 57 9.10 -10.71 -14.63
N LEU A 58 8.97 -12.01 -14.38
CA LEU A 58 9.89 -12.76 -13.52
C LEU A 58 11.32 -12.72 -14.08
N TYR A 59 11.47 -12.94 -15.38
CA TYR A 59 12.78 -12.88 -16.05
C TYR A 59 13.37 -11.47 -16.02
N ALA A 60 12.58 -10.44 -16.31
CA ALA A 60 13.01 -9.04 -16.25
C ALA A 60 13.46 -8.66 -14.82
N THR A 61 12.67 -9.06 -13.81
CA THR A 61 13.03 -8.89 -12.39
C THR A 61 14.37 -9.54 -12.08
N TRP A 62 14.55 -10.82 -12.44
CA TRP A 62 15.77 -11.55 -12.17
C TRP A 62 16.98 -10.90 -12.83
N LYS A 63 16.90 -10.57 -14.12
CA LYS A 63 17.98 -9.91 -14.87
C LYS A 63 18.36 -8.57 -14.26
N ARG A 64 17.38 -7.73 -13.92
CA ARG A 64 17.60 -6.41 -13.32
C ARG A 64 18.23 -6.52 -11.94
N ARG A 65 17.74 -7.42 -11.08
CA ARG A 65 18.27 -7.65 -9.74
C ARG A 65 19.68 -8.22 -9.73
N GLN A 66 20.05 -9.01 -10.73
CA GLN A 66 21.46 -9.42 -10.92
C GLN A 66 22.36 -8.25 -11.30
N ALA A 67 21.90 -7.34 -12.15
CA ALA A 67 22.64 -6.12 -12.47
C ALA A 67 22.81 -5.23 -11.23
N ASP A 68 21.72 -5.05 -10.44
CA ASP A 68 21.78 -4.28 -9.20
C ASP A 68 22.72 -4.89 -8.17
N TRP A 69 22.73 -6.23 -8.02
CA TRP A 69 23.63 -6.93 -7.11
C TRP A 69 25.11 -6.69 -7.42
N ARG A 70 25.49 -6.60 -8.70
CA ARG A 70 26.90 -6.36 -9.10
C ARG A 70 27.40 -4.99 -8.66
N ARG A 71 26.53 -3.99 -8.54
CA ARG A 71 26.87 -2.61 -8.18
C ARG A 71 26.40 -2.19 -6.79
N VAL A 72 25.88 -3.12 -6.00
CA VAL A 72 25.45 -2.85 -4.61
C VAL A 72 26.51 -2.16 -3.78
N ARG A 73 27.80 -2.45 -4.06
CA ARG A 73 28.94 -1.88 -3.34
C ARG A 73 29.15 -0.39 -3.56
N ASP A 74 28.53 0.20 -4.56
CA ASP A 74 28.61 1.63 -4.88
C ASP A 74 27.68 2.46 -3.98
N PHE A 75 26.84 1.79 -3.18
CA PHE A 75 25.86 2.42 -2.30
C PHE A 75 26.20 2.20 -0.82
N ASP A 76 25.72 3.12 0.02
CA ASP A 76 25.87 3.02 1.47
C ASP A 76 24.79 2.12 2.08
N VAL A 77 23.56 2.20 1.55
CA VAL A 77 22.37 1.43 2.00
C VAL A 77 21.60 0.94 0.80
N VAL A 78 21.04 -0.27 0.90
CA VAL A 78 20.08 -0.84 -0.05
C VAL A 78 18.71 -0.87 0.60
N PHE A 79 17.72 -0.26 -0.05
CA PHE A 79 16.31 -0.28 0.39
C PHE A 79 15.53 -1.22 -0.53
N VAL A 80 15.03 -2.32 0.01
CA VAL A 80 14.25 -3.34 -0.73
C VAL A 80 12.79 -3.24 -0.32
N GLN A 81 11.92 -2.90 -1.27
CA GLN A 81 10.49 -2.87 -1.04
C GLN A 81 9.86 -4.20 -1.44
N LYS A 82 9.25 -4.89 -0.47
CA LYS A 82 8.42 -6.11 -0.61
C LYS A 82 9.17 -7.39 -1.03
N GLY A 83 10.49 -7.30 -1.28
CA GLY A 83 11.31 -8.39 -1.79
C GLY A 83 11.18 -8.59 -3.31
N PHE A 84 12.12 -9.32 -3.89
CA PHE A 84 12.18 -9.51 -5.35
C PHE A 84 11.20 -10.59 -5.83
N PHE A 85 11.16 -11.70 -5.09
CA PHE A 85 10.28 -12.83 -5.35
C PHE A 85 9.58 -13.25 -4.06
N PRO A 86 8.62 -12.44 -3.54
CA PRO A 86 8.04 -12.65 -2.22
C PRO A 86 7.49 -14.06 -2.05
N GLY A 87 7.92 -14.74 -0.99
CA GLY A 87 7.51 -16.10 -0.70
C GLY A 87 8.06 -17.19 -1.64
N LEU A 88 8.92 -16.85 -2.61
CA LEU A 88 9.52 -17.83 -3.53
C LEU A 88 11.03 -18.00 -3.32
N TYR A 89 11.77 -16.90 -3.30
CA TYR A 89 13.23 -16.92 -3.24
C TYR A 89 13.79 -15.65 -2.59
N ALA A 90 14.81 -15.78 -1.76
CA ALA A 90 15.43 -14.67 -1.02
C ALA A 90 16.97 -14.62 -1.15
N GLY A 91 17.55 -15.41 -2.05
CA GLY A 91 19.02 -15.53 -2.13
C GLY A 91 19.71 -14.25 -2.61
N LEU A 92 19.08 -13.46 -3.48
CA LEU A 92 19.64 -12.18 -3.94
C LEU A 92 19.60 -11.12 -2.84
N GLU A 93 18.52 -11.02 -2.09
CA GLU A 93 18.42 -10.13 -0.94
C GLU A 93 19.45 -10.48 0.13
N ALA A 94 19.60 -11.77 0.43
CA ALA A 94 20.63 -12.25 1.37
C ALA A 94 22.06 -11.94 0.88
N ALA A 95 22.33 -12.08 -0.42
CA ALA A 95 23.61 -11.75 -1.02
C ALA A 95 23.89 -10.23 -1.01
N MET A 96 22.87 -9.38 -1.18
CA MET A 96 23.00 -7.93 -1.06
C MET A 96 23.24 -7.51 0.39
N ALA A 97 22.49 -8.09 1.34
CA ALA A 97 22.64 -7.84 2.77
C ALA A 97 24.02 -8.22 3.31
N ALA A 98 24.69 -9.22 2.72
CA ALA A 98 26.06 -9.60 3.05
C ALA A 98 27.10 -8.54 2.60
N GLN A 99 26.74 -7.65 1.67
CA GLN A 99 27.68 -6.65 1.12
C GLN A 99 27.41 -5.24 1.66
N ARG A 100 26.15 -4.88 1.90
CA ARG A 100 25.71 -3.55 2.36
C ARG A 100 24.56 -3.66 3.35
N PRO A 101 24.43 -2.70 4.27
CA PRO A 101 23.23 -2.56 5.09
C PRO A 101 21.97 -2.59 4.21
N LEU A 102 21.04 -3.48 4.54
CA LEU A 102 19.80 -3.65 3.82
C LEU A 102 18.63 -3.26 4.72
N VAL A 103 17.83 -2.30 4.26
CA VAL A 103 16.54 -1.95 4.85
C VAL A 103 15.45 -2.65 4.06
N PHE A 104 14.68 -3.49 4.72
CA PHE A 104 13.55 -4.21 4.12
C PHE A 104 12.23 -3.56 4.48
N ASP A 105 11.45 -3.15 3.47
CA ASP A 105 10.15 -2.50 3.62
C ASP A 105 9.02 -3.38 3.07
N PHE A 106 7.91 -3.53 3.80
CA PHE A 106 6.75 -4.24 3.31
C PHE A 106 5.42 -3.73 3.89
N ASP A 107 4.36 -3.81 3.07
CA ASP A 107 3.02 -3.26 3.29
C ASP A 107 1.88 -4.27 3.07
N ASP A 108 2.20 -5.55 2.93
CA ASP A 108 1.27 -6.67 2.86
C ASP A 108 1.81 -7.88 3.63
N ALA A 109 0.94 -8.82 4.02
CA ALA A 109 1.31 -10.06 4.73
C ALA A 109 1.98 -11.09 3.80
N ILE A 110 3.12 -10.72 3.20
CA ILE A 110 3.80 -11.46 2.13
C ILE A 110 4.34 -12.84 2.52
N TRP A 111 4.34 -13.18 3.80
CA TRP A 111 4.65 -14.53 4.29
C TRP A 111 3.48 -15.50 4.13
N LEU A 112 2.27 -14.98 3.89
CA LEU A 112 1.08 -15.78 3.61
C LEU A 112 0.90 -15.96 2.10
N PRO A 113 0.43 -17.12 1.64
CA PRO A 113 0.01 -17.29 0.26
C PRO A 113 -1.27 -16.47 0.01
N ARG A 114 -1.29 -15.70 -1.08
CA ARG A 114 -2.45 -14.88 -1.40
C ARG A 114 -3.61 -15.75 -1.88
N GLU A 115 -4.77 -15.67 -1.23
CA GLU A 115 -6.00 -16.28 -1.73
C GLU A 115 -6.43 -15.65 -3.06
N GLY A 116 -6.98 -16.47 -3.97
CA GLY A 116 -7.31 -16.01 -5.34
C GLY A 116 -6.11 -15.84 -6.29
N GLY A 117 -4.87 -16.08 -5.80
CA GLY A 117 -3.67 -16.14 -6.63
C GLY A 117 -3.58 -17.43 -7.47
N SER A 118 -2.57 -17.52 -8.36
CA SER A 118 -2.28 -18.72 -9.12
C SER A 118 -2.07 -19.93 -8.19
N PRO A 119 -2.77 -21.07 -8.39
CA PRO A 119 -2.57 -22.28 -7.59
C PRO A 119 -1.11 -22.74 -7.56
N MET A 120 -0.41 -22.64 -8.69
CA MET A 120 1.01 -22.99 -8.81
C MET A 120 1.87 -22.10 -7.93
N LEU A 121 1.66 -20.78 -7.94
CA LEU A 121 2.44 -19.86 -7.09
C LEU A 121 2.15 -20.08 -5.61
N ARG A 122 0.92 -20.42 -5.24
CA ARG A 122 0.58 -20.80 -3.86
C ARG A 122 1.29 -22.08 -3.42
N ALA A 123 1.33 -23.09 -4.28
CA ALA A 123 2.04 -24.35 -3.99
C ALA A 123 3.55 -24.17 -3.85
N LEU A 124 4.12 -23.21 -4.58
CA LEU A 124 5.55 -22.85 -4.51
C LEU A 124 5.89 -21.87 -3.40
N HIS A 125 4.88 -21.30 -2.73
CA HIS A 125 5.10 -20.32 -1.68
C HIS A 125 5.88 -20.93 -0.51
N ARG A 126 6.90 -20.20 -0.05
CA ARG A 126 7.76 -20.59 1.08
C ARG A 126 7.88 -19.42 2.05
N GLU A 127 7.23 -19.53 3.18
CA GLU A 127 7.34 -18.54 4.27
C GLU A 127 8.80 -18.28 4.64
N ARG A 128 9.63 -19.34 4.63
CA ARG A 128 11.08 -19.24 4.90
C ARG A 128 11.83 -18.23 4.03
N ALA A 129 11.37 -17.95 2.81
CA ALA A 129 11.98 -16.93 1.97
C ALA A 129 11.82 -15.54 2.60
N VAL A 130 10.62 -15.22 3.12
CA VAL A 130 10.36 -13.96 3.82
C VAL A 130 11.13 -13.91 5.14
N GLN A 131 11.14 -15.00 5.91
CA GLN A 131 11.92 -15.11 7.16
C GLN A 131 13.41 -14.87 6.91
N THR A 132 13.96 -15.39 5.81
CA THR A 132 15.37 -15.17 5.43
C THR A 132 15.67 -13.70 5.21
N ILE A 133 14.80 -12.96 4.50
CA ILE A 133 14.99 -11.52 4.29
C ILE A 133 14.94 -10.78 5.61
N LEU A 134 13.94 -11.08 6.45
CA LEU A 134 13.78 -10.45 7.76
C LEU A 134 15.01 -10.67 8.66
N HIS A 135 15.56 -11.89 8.72
CA HIS A 135 16.78 -12.19 9.47
C HIS A 135 18.03 -11.48 8.94
N ARG A 136 18.12 -11.30 7.62
CA ARG A 136 19.31 -10.73 6.98
C ARG A 136 19.28 -9.21 6.88
N ALA A 137 18.10 -8.61 6.98
CA ALA A 137 17.97 -7.17 6.93
C ALA A 137 18.63 -6.49 8.15
N THR A 138 19.35 -5.39 7.92
CA THR A 138 19.90 -4.53 8.97
C THR A 138 18.77 -3.86 9.77
N ALA A 139 17.71 -3.46 9.07
CA ALA A 139 16.48 -2.93 9.66
C ALA A 139 15.28 -3.30 8.80
N VAL A 140 14.11 -3.35 9.44
CA VAL A 140 12.84 -3.65 8.80
C VAL A 140 11.87 -2.50 9.01
N ILE A 141 11.21 -2.09 7.93
CA ILE A 141 10.09 -1.16 7.96
C ILE A 141 8.82 -1.93 7.65
N ALA A 142 7.89 -1.92 8.60
CA ALA A 142 6.58 -2.54 8.46
C ALA A 142 5.49 -1.47 8.30
N GLY A 143 4.53 -1.71 7.40
CA GLY A 143 3.47 -0.74 7.11
C GLY A 143 2.40 -0.61 8.20
N ASN A 144 2.32 -1.54 9.13
CA ASN A 144 1.42 -1.51 10.29
C ASN A 144 1.92 -2.44 11.41
N ASP A 145 1.25 -2.40 12.57
CA ASP A 145 1.66 -3.19 13.74
C ASP A 145 1.49 -4.70 13.55
N PHE A 146 0.48 -5.16 12.82
CA PHE A 146 0.30 -6.58 12.49
C PHE A 146 1.51 -7.14 11.71
N LEU A 147 2.00 -6.38 10.74
CA LEU A 147 3.21 -6.72 9.96
C LEU A 147 4.47 -6.64 10.85
N ALA A 148 4.55 -5.64 11.71
CA ALA A 148 5.69 -5.45 12.61
C ALA A 148 5.77 -6.57 13.67
N GLU A 149 4.65 -7.03 14.20
CA GLU A 149 4.60 -8.15 15.15
C GLU A 149 5.20 -9.42 14.53
N TYR A 150 4.82 -9.74 13.28
CA TYR A 150 5.43 -10.85 12.57
C TYR A 150 6.94 -10.64 12.37
N ALA A 151 7.36 -9.45 11.93
CA ALA A 151 8.77 -9.17 11.65
C ALA A 151 9.65 -9.22 12.89
N ARG A 152 9.16 -8.77 14.06
CA ARG A 152 9.88 -8.79 15.34
C ARG A 152 10.26 -10.18 15.81
N ARG A 153 9.62 -11.22 15.31
CA ARG A 153 10.01 -12.62 15.56
C ARG A 153 11.36 -12.99 14.96
N PHE A 154 11.82 -12.22 13.98
CA PHE A 154 13.01 -12.51 13.17
C PHE A 154 14.05 -11.38 13.16
N ASN A 155 13.67 -10.15 13.52
CA ASN A 155 14.55 -8.99 13.50
C ASN A 155 14.21 -8.06 14.67
N ALA A 156 15.22 -7.66 15.44
CA ALA A 156 15.04 -6.74 16.57
C ALA A 156 14.85 -5.27 16.13
N ASN A 157 15.34 -4.91 14.92
CA ASN A 157 15.30 -3.55 14.40
C ASN A 157 14.08 -3.34 13.49
N VAL A 158 12.87 -3.37 14.05
CA VAL A 158 11.63 -3.18 13.31
C VAL A 158 11.00 -1.84 13.65
N THR A 159 10.76 -1.03 12.64
CA THR A 159 10.08 0.27 12.76
C THR A 159 8.76 0.24 12.00
N VAL A 160 7.68 0.69 12.64
CA VAL A 160 6.39 0.89 11.96
C VAL A 160 6.40 2.25 11.25
N VAL A 161 6.29 2.20 9.93
CA VAL A 161 6.06 3.39 9.11
C VAL A 161 4.78 3.15 8.31
N PRO A 162 3.64 3.70 8.73
CA PRO A 162 2.38 3.59 7.99
C PRO A 162 2.52 4.08 6.55
N SER A 163 1.67 3.56 5.66
CA SER A 163 1.50 4.20 4.36
C SER A 163 1.07 5.65 4.54
N ALA A 164 1.53 6.50 3.64
CA ALA A 164 1.29 7.93 3.71
C ALA A 164 0.86 8.47 2.35
N VAL A 165 0.26 9.65 2.33
CA VAL A 165 -0.15 10.36 1.12
C VAL A 165 0.38 11.79 1.17
N ASP A 166 0.71 12.36 0.03
CA ASP A 166 1.06 13.78 -0.10
C ASP A 166 -0.24 14.60 -0.08
N VAL A 167 -0.66 15.03 1.13
CA VAL A 167 -1.95 15.69 1.36
C VAL A 167 -2.09 16.97 0.53
N ALA A 168 -0.98 17.65 0.22
CA ALA A 168 -1.00 18.87 -0.57
C ALA A 168 -1.49 18.64 -2.01
N ARG A 169 -1.31 17.43 -2.54
CA ARG A 169 -1.77 17.06 -3.89
C ARG A 169 -3.24 16.69 -3.95
N TYR A 170 -3.88 16.37 -2.81
CA TYR A 170 -5.26 15.91 -2.78
C TYR A 170 -6.23 17.10 -2.75
N PRO A 171 -7.06 17.29 -3.81
CA PRO A 171 -8.07 18.33 -3.83
C PRO A 171 -9.13 18.06 -2.75
N ARG A 172 -9.81 19.11 -2.30
CA ARG A 172 -10.98 18.95 -1.43
C ARG A 172 -12.16 18.44 -2.25
N ALA A 173 -12.88 17.48 -1.69
CA ALA A 173 -14.09 16.95 -2.32
C ALA A 173 -15.17 18.03 -2.47
N ALA A 174 -15.95 17.91 -3.54
CA ALA A 174 -17.00 18.87 -3.90
C ALA A 174 -18.27 18.81 -3.00
N GLY A 175 -18.28 17.98 -1.96
CA GLY A 175 -19.44 17.83 -1.07
C GLY A 175 -20.60 17.04 -1.67
N SER A 176 -20.36 16.22 -2.68
CA SER A 176 -21.35 15.40 -3.37
C SER A 176 -21.93 14.29 -2.47
N THR A 177 -22.97 13.59 -2.98
CA THR A 177 -23.52 12.36 -2.37
C THR A 177 -23.04 11.09 -3.08
N VAL A 178 -22.11 11.20 -4.01
CA VAL A 178 -21.60 10.06 -4.78
C VAL A 178 -20.87 9.09 -3.83
N VAL A 179 -21.43 7.89 -3.70
CA VAL A 179 -20.80 6.79 -2.97
C VAL A 179 -19.79 6.13 -3.91
N GLY A 180 -18.54 6.00 -3.48
CA GLY A 180 -17.52 5.50 -4.39
C GLY A 180 -16.44 4.62 -3.76
N TRP A 181 -15.80 3.84 -4.62
CA TRP A 181 -14.71 2.97 -4.27
C TRP A 181 -13.58 3.07 -5.30
N ILE A 182 -12.34 3.14 -4.80
CA ILE A 182 -11.14 3.02 -5.62
C ILE A 182 -10.35 1.78 -5.22
N GLY A 183 -9.83 1.04 -6.19
CA GLY A 183 -8.97 -0.10 -5.88
C GLY A 183 -8.51 -0.90 -7.09
N SER A 184 -7.77 -1.98 -6.80
CA SER A 184 -7.24 -2.89 -7.80
C SER A 184 -8.27 -3.93 -8.23
N ARG A 185 -8.05 -4.53 -9.42
CA ARG A 185 -8.84 -5.69 -9.88
C ARG A 185 -8.95 -6.80 -8.83
N THR A 186 -7.90 -7.01 -8.04
CA THR A 186 -7.84 -8.09 -7.03
C THR A 186 -8.64 -7.80 -5.76
N THR A 187 -8.99 -6.55 -5.49
CA THR A 187 -9.82 -6.15 -4.34
C THR A 187 -11.23 -5.73 -4.72
N LEU A 188 -11.52 -5.66 -6.02
CA LEU A 188 -12.87 -5.38 -6.55
C LEU A 188 -13.94 -6.36 -6.01
N PRO A 189 -13.67 -7.69 -5.89
CA PRO A 189 -14.65 -8.63 -5.34
C PRO A 189 -15.12 -8.31 -3.91
N TYR A 190 -14.38 -7.50 -3.14
CA TYR A 190 -14.80 -7.12 -1.78
C TYR A 190 -16.01 -6.19 -1.76
N LEU A 191 -16.37 -5.57 -2.90
CA LEU A 191 -17.61 -4.78 -3.02
C LEU A 191 -18.86 -5.65 -3.20
N LYS A 192 -18.72 -6.88 -3.70
CA LYS A 192 -19.85 -7.73 -4.06
C LYS A 192 -20.83 -7.98 -2.90
N PRO A 193 -20.39 -8.19 -1.65
CA PRO A 193 -21.31 -8.32 -0.50
C PRO A 193 -22.18 -7.09 -0.24
N LEU A 194 -21.82 -5.91 -0.78
CA LEU A 194 -22.57 -4.67 -0.63
C LEU A 194 -23.60 -4.44 -1.74
N ALA A 195 -23.68 -5.30 -2.77
CA ALA A 195 -24.56 -5.10 -3.92
C ALA A 195 -26.04 -4.98 -3.51
N ASP A 196 -26.49 -5.78 -2.53
CA ASP A 196 -27.86 -5.70 -2.02
C ASP A 196 -28.10 -4.43 -1.20
N VAL A 197 -27.12 -3.96 -0.44
CA VAL A 197 -27.18 -2.69 0.28
C VAL A 197 -27.33 -1.52 -0.70
N PHE A 198 -26.56 -1.53 -1.80
CA PHE A 198 -26.68 -0.51 -2.84
C PHE A 198 -28.07 -0.51 -3.48
N ARG A 199 -28.60 -1.67 -3.80
CA ARG A 199 -29.93 -1.82 -4.37
C ARG A 199 -31.03 -1.32 -3.41
N GLN A 200 -30.96 -1.65 -2.11
CA GLN A 200 -31.92 -1.20 -1.10
C GLN A 200 -31.91 0.32 -0.91
N LEU A 201 -30.76 0.95 -1.05
CA LEU A 201 -30.60 2.40 -0.92
C LEU A 201 -30.78 3.17 -2.25
N GLY A 202 -31.03 2.48 -3.36
CA GLY A 202 -31.11 3.11 -4.68
C GLY A 202 -29.77 3.74 -5.14
N ILE A 203 -28.63 3.19 -4.67
CA ILE A 203 -27.30 3.71 -4.97
C ILE A 203 -26.74 3.00 -6.21
N THR A 204 -26.20 3.78 -7.16
CA THR A 204 -25.26 3.29 -8.17
C THR A 204 -23.87 3.72 -7.77
N PRO A 205 -23.04 2.85 -7.14
CA PRO A 205 -21.74 3.25 -6.63
C PRO A 205 -20.77 3.56 -7.78
N ARG A 206 -19.95 4.60 -7.63
CA ARG A 206 -18.83 4.83 -8.54
C ARG A 206 -17.69 3.88 -8.20
N VAL A 207 -17.22 3.15 -9.22
CA VAL A 207 -16.12 2.19 -9.08
C VAL A 207 -14.95 2.60 -9.96
N ILE A 208 -13.86 3.04 -9.33
CA ILE A 208 -12.62 3.48 -10.00
C ILE A 208 -11.62 2.31 -9.93
N ALA A 209 -11.46 1.57 -11.02
CA ALA A 209 -10.65 0.33 -11.01
C ALA A 209 -10.06 -0.03 -12.38
N ALA A 210 -9.05 -0.91 -12.38
CA ALA A 210 -8.50 -1.52 -13.60
C ALA A 210 -9.34 -2.70 -14.13
N GLY A 211 -10.43 -3.08 -13.44
CA GLY A 211 -11.34 -4.16 -13.82
C GLY A 211 -12.78 -3.76 -13.66
N THR A 212 -13.66 -4.27 -14.54
CA THR A 212 -15.09 -3.99 -14.53
C THR A 212 -15.78 -4.74 -13.38
N PRO A 213 -16.66 -4.10 -12.58
CA PRO A 213 -17.49 -4.78 -11.58
C PRO A 213 -18.51 -5.71 -12.25
N ASP A 214 -18.91 -6.77 -11.55
CA ASP A 214 -19.95 -7.75 -11.97
C ASP A 214 -21.35 -7.40 -11.41
N PHE A 215 -21.54 -6.17 -10.97
CA PHE A 215 -22.78 -5.60 -10.47
C PHE A 215 -23.00 -4.18 -11.02
N PRO A 216 -24.23 -3.62 -10.98
CA PRO A 216 -24.51 -2.26 -11.47
C PRO A 216 -23.66 -1.20 -10.75
N ALA A 217 -22.86 -0.44 -11.52
CA ALA A 217 -21.99 0.61 -11.01
C ALA A 217 -21.71 1.68 -12.08
N ASP A 218 -21.44 2.91 -11.64
CA ASP A 218 -20.80 3.95 -12.47
C ASP A 218 -19.29 3.63 -12.55
N PHE A 219 -18.92 2.80 -13.54
CA PHE A 219 -17.55 2.34 -13.70
C PHE A 219 -16.67 3.41 -14.35
N ARG A 220 -15.53 3.69 -13.71
CA ARG A 220 -14.47 4.57 -14.20
C ARG A 220 -13.17 3.79 -14.31
N PRO A 221 -12.59 3.64 -15.51
CA PRO A 221 -11.28 3.02 -15.66
C PRO A 221 -10.23 3.81 -14.88
N TRP A 222 -9.51 3.13 -14.01
CA TRP A 222 -8.45 3.77 -13.23
C TRP A 222 -7.30 4.22 -14.14
N ARG A 223 -6.91 5.48 -13.97
CA ARG A 223 -5.72 6.08 -14.59
C ARG A 223 -5.01 6.94 -13.56
N LEU A 224 -3.67 6.92 -13.57
CA LEU A 224 -2.88 7.70 -12.61
C LEU A 224 -3.14 9.22 -12.78
N GLU A 225 -3.31 9.65 -14.02
CA GLU A 225 -3.48 11.06 -14.40
C GLU A 225 -4.81 11.64 -13.90
N THR A 226 -5.85 10.82 -13.78
CA THR A 226 -7.20 11.27 -13.38
C THR A 226 -7.60 10.79 -11.99
N GLU A 227 -6.74 10.02 -11.31
CA GLU A 227 -7.05 9.42 -9.99
C GLU A 227 -7.56 10.44 -8.98
N LEU A 228 -6.88 11.58 -8.87
CA LEU A 228 -7.21 12.60 -7.86
C LEU A 228 -8.51 13.35 -8.21
N ASP A 229 -8.74 13.63 -9.48
CA ASP A 229 -9.95 14.31 -9.95
C ASP A 229 -11.18 13.40 -9.77
N GLU A 230 -11.06 12.12 -10.09
CA GLU A 230 -12.13 11.14 -9.86
C GLU A 230 -12.43 10.95 -8.37
N LEU A 231 -11.40 10.92 -7.51
CA LEU A 231 -11.57 10.88 -6.07
C LEU A 231 -12.30 12.10 -5.53
N ALA A 232 -11.94 13.31 -5.98
CA ALA A 232 -12.53 14.55 -5.51
C ALA A 232 -14.05 14.68 -5.83
N GLN A 233 -14.55 13.90 -6.77
CA GLN A 233 -15.99 13.85 -7.09
C GLN A 233 -16.80 12.97 -6.13
N LEU A 234 -16.14 12.16 -5.31
CA LEU A 234 -16.82 11.32 -4.33
C LEU A 234 -17.27 12.14 -3.12
N GLY A 235 -18.40 11.74 -2.52
CA GLY A 235 -18.89 12.30 -1.27
C GLY A 235 -18.75 11.32 -0.10
N ILE A 236 -18.71 10.02 -0.37
CA ILE A 236 -18.63 8.96 0.62
C ILE A 236 -17.69 7.88 0.06
N GLY A 237 -16.61 7.55 0.78
CA GLY A 237 -15.65 6.52 0.41
C GLY A 237 -16.02 5.15 1.00
N LEU A 238 -15.84 4.10 0.21
CA LEU A 238 -16.09 2.71 0.63
C LEU A 238 -14.76 1.97 0.84
N ALA A 239 -14.64 1.27 1.97
CA ALA A 239 -13.49 0.42 2.25
C ALA A 239 -13.91 -0.94 2.85
N PRO A 240 -14.72 -1.74 2.13
CA PRO A 240 -15.01 -3.10 2.56
C PRO A 240 -13.74 -3.96 2.51
N LEU A 241 -13.57 -4.79 3.53
CA LEU A 241 -12.44 -5.69 3.65
C LEU A 241 -12.86 -6.94 4.44
N PRO A 242 -12.69 -8.16 3.91
CA PRO A 242 -12.96 -9.38 4.67
C PRO A 242 -11.93 -9.54 5.80
N ASP A 243 -12.35 -10.09 6.93
CA ASP A 243 -11.45 -10.35 8.05
C ASP A 243 -10.70 -11.66 7.87
N MET A 244 -9.63 -11.61 7.08
CA MET A 244 -8.76 -12.73 6.78
C MET A 244 -7.29 -12.38 7.06
N PRO A 245 -6.43 -13.36 7.31
CA PRO A 245 -5.03 -13.10 7.71
C PRO A 245 -4.25 -12.21 6.74
N TRP A 246 -4.45 -12.37 5.41
CA TRP A 246 -3.80 -11.51 4.42
C TRP A 246 -4.32 -10.07 4.50
N GLU A 247 -5.62 -9.88 4.66
CA GLU A 247 -6.31 -8.59 4.67
C GLU A 247 -5.98 -7.79 5.93
N ARG A 248 -5.74 -8.44 7.06
CA ARG A 248 -5.26 -7.79 8.30
C ARG A 248 -3.90 -7.10 8.10
N GLY A 249 -3.09 -7.57 7.14
CA GLY A 249 -1.84 -6.95 6.75
C GLY A 249 -1.97 -5.70 5.87
N LYS A 250 -3.17 -5.35 5.39
CA LYS A 250 -3.38 -4.17 4.53
C LYS A 250 -3.11 -2.86 5.27
N CYS A 251 -2.49 -1.89 4.58
CA CYS A 251 -2.08 -0.61 5.15
C CYS A 251 -3.05 0.56 4.88
N GLY A 252 -4.27 0.29 4.41
CA GLY A 252 -5.37 1.26 4.37
C GLY A 252 -5.21 2.46 3.43
N VAL A 253 -4.38 2.40 2.40
CA VAL A 253 -4.08 3.54 1.50
C VAL A 253 -5.33 4.21 0.96
N LYS A 254 -6.35 3.46 0.50
CA LYS A 254 -7.58 4.05 -0.04
C LYS A 254 -8.32 4.91 1.01
N ILE A 255 -8.30 4.51 2.29
CA ILE A 255 -8.87 5.31 3.37
C ILE A 255 -8.10 6.62 3.50
N LEU A 256 -6.78 6.56 3.49
CA LEU A 256 -5.94 7.77 3.52
C LEU A 256 -6.23 8.70 2.33
N GLN A 257 -6.46 8.15 1.14
CA GLN A 257 -6.83 8.93 -0.05
C GLN A 257 -8.17 9.65 0.13
N TYR A 258 -9.21 8.92 0.60
CA TYR A 258 -10.52 9.53 0.86
C TYR A 258 -10.43 10.63 1.92
N LEU A 259 -9.82 10.31 3.06
CA LEU A 259 -9.67 11.28 4.15
C LEU A 259 -8.82 12.48 3.74
N ALA A 260 -7.80 12.31 2.89
CA ALA A 260 -7.02 13.40 2.34
C ALA A 260 -7.85 14.33 1.44
N CYS A 261 -8.85 13.82 0.73
CA CYS A 261 -9.83 14.64 0.01
C CYS A 261 -10.89 15.27 0.95
N GLY A 262 -10.92 14.93 2.23
CA GLY A 262 -11.98 15.34 3.15
C GLY A 262 -13.29 14.57 2.94
N ILE A 263 -13.21 13.32 2.48
CA ILE A 263 -14.35 12.43 2.24
C ILE A 263 -14.48 11.49 3.43
N PRO A 264 -15.64 11.44 4.12
CA PRO A 264 -15.90 10.46 5.17
C PRO A 264 -15.95 9.04 4.58
N VAL A 265 -15.53 8.06 5.38
CA VAL A 265 -15.38 6.67 4.94
C VAL A 265 -16.33 5.76 5.70
N VAL A 266 -16.94 4.80 5.01
CA VAL A 266 -17.52 3.61 5.64
C VAL A 266 -16.57 2.45 5.36
N ALA A 267 -16.08 1.79 6.42
CA ALA A 267 -15.06 0.75 6.35
C ALA A 267 -15.39 -0.47 7.20
N SER A 268 -14.88 -1.64 6.81
CA SER A 268 -14.89 -2.82 7.68
C SER A 268 -13.90 -2.64 8.84
N PRO A 269 -14.21 -3.06 10.08
CA PRO A 269 -13.30 -2.94 11.21
C PRO A 269 -12.21 -4.04 11.18
N VAL A 270 -11.39 -4.07 10.13
CA VAL A 270 -10.36 -5.09 9.89
C VAL A 270 -8.97 -4.47 9.87
N GLY A 271 -8.05 -5.03 10.62
CA GLY A 271 -6.66 -4.57 10.67
C GLY A 271 -6.56 -3.07 10.96
N VAL A 272 -5.68 -2.37 10.25
CA VAL A 272 -5.42 -0.93 10.42
C VAL A 272 -6.64 -0.03 10.14
N GLN A 273 -7.69 -0.55 9.50
CA GLN A 273 -8.90 0.25 9.26
C GLN A 273 -9.59 0.69 10.56
N ARG A 274 -9.47 -0.11 11.65
CA ARG A 274 -9.93 0.26 13.01
C ARG A 274 -9.23 1.51 13.56
N ASP A 275 -7.97 1.71 13.19
CA ASP A 275 -7.15 2.83 13.67
C ASP A 275 -7.35 4.08 12.80
N LEU A 276 -7.53 3.88 11.50
CA LEU A 276 -7.72 4.96 10.53
C LEU A 276 -9.12 5.56 10.59
N VAL A 277 -10.16 4.73 10.83
CA VAL A 277 -11.55 5.15 10.90
C VAL A 277 -12.04 5.12 12.34
N ARG A 278 -12.17 6.29 12.93
CA ARG A 278 -12.80 6.47 14.25
C ARG A 278 -14.30 6.66 14.06
N HIS A 279 -15.08 5.66 14.47
CA HIS A 279 -16.53 5.63 14.28
C HIS A 279 -17.22 6.90 14.81
N GLY A 280 -17.99 7.59 13.97
CA GLY A 280 -18.69 8.85 14.30
C GLY A 280 -17.80 10.11 14.33
N VAL A 281 -16.48 9.98 14.12
CA VAL A 281 -15.51 11.09 14.16
C VAL A 281 -15.02 11.48 12.77
N ASN A 282 -14.51 10.51 11.98
CA ASN A 282 -14.02 10.75 10.61
C ASN A 282 -14.60 9.77 9.58
N GLY A 283 -15.54 8.94 10.01
CA GLY A 283 -16.20 7.93 9.20
C GLY A 283 -16.97 6.96 10.09
N PHE A 284 -17.39 5.86 9.51
CA PHE A 284 -18.08 4.78 10.22
C PHE A 284 -17.41 3.43 9.99
N LEU A 285 -17.49 2.56 11.01
CA LEU A 285 -17.13 1.15 10.91
C LEU A 285 -18.40 0.32 10.82
N ALA A 286 -18.46 -0.63 9.88
CA ALA A 286 -19.60 -1.49 9.63
C ALA A 286 -19.15 -2.91 9.31
N GLU A 287 -19.79 -3.90 9.95
CA GLU A 287 -19.52 -5.35 9.79
C GLU A 287 -20.64 -6.04 9.03
N THR A 288 -21.91 -5.75 9.38
CA THR A 288 -23.07 -6.41 8.77
C THR A 288 -23.71 -5.57 7.66
N PRO A 289 -24.44 -6.18 6.73
CA PRO A 289 -25.16 -5.43 5.69
C PRO A 289 -26.07 -4.33 6.26
N GLU A 290 -26.72 -4.58 7.40
CA GLU A 290 -27.59 -3.61 8.09
C GLU A 290 -26.78 -2.40 8.56
N GLN A 291 -25.62 -2.64 9.20
CA GLN A 291 -24.73 -1.56 9.63
C GLN A 291 -24.21 -0.75 8.43
N TRP A 292 -23.81 -1.41 7.33
CA TRP A 292 -23.42 -0.73 6.10
C TRP A 292 -24.53 0.15 5.55
N ARG A 293 -25.76 -0.38 5.48
CA ARG A 293 -26.94 0.37 5.04
C ARG A 293 -27.18 1.60 5.91
N ASP A 294 -27.18 1.42 7.23
CA ASP A 294 -27.51 2.48 8.18
C ASP A 294 -26.45 3.58 8.20
N CYS A 295 -25.16 3.21 8.14
CA CYS A 295 -24.06 4.16 8.02
C CYS A 295 -24.12 4.96 6.70
N LEU A 296 -24.36 4.27 5.57
CA LEU A 296 -24.49 4.92 4.27
C LEU A 296 -25.71 5.86 4.24
N LYS A 297 -26.85 5.43 4.79
CA LYS A 297 -28.05 6.25 4.86
C LYS A 297 -27.80 7.54 5.65
N GLN A 298 -27.19 7.46 6.83
CA GLN A 298 -26.83 8.64 7.62
C GLN A 298 -25.97 9.62 6.84
N LEU A 299 -24.96 9.12 6.11
CA LEU A 299 -24.10 9.98 5.31
C LEU A 299 -24.79 10.54 4.06
N LEU A 300 -25.75 9.84 3.46
CA LEU A 300 -26.52 10.34 2.33
C LEU A 300 -27.45 11.46 2.74
N ASP A 301 -28.12 11.30 3.88
CA ASP A 301 -29.18 12.20 4.34
C ASP A 301 -28.62 13.48 4.99
N ASP A 302 -27.40 13.46 5.57
CA ASP A 302 -26.84 14.58 6.33
C ASP A 302 -25.55 15.14 5.71
N ALA A 303 -25.66 16.25 5.00
CA ALA A 303 -24.53 16.97 4.38
C ALA A 303 -23.59 17.59 5.42
N ALA A 304 -24.13 18.09 6.55
CA ALA A 304 -23.31 18.68 7.61
C ALA A 304 -22.47 17.60 8.31
N LEU A 305 -23.03 16.41 8.51
CA LEU A 305 -22.32 15.25 9.02
C LEU A 305 -21.17 14.87 8.08
N ARG A 306 -21.42 14.78 6.75
CA ARG A 306 -20.35 14.48 5.78
C ARG A 306 -19.20 15.48 5.86
N GLN A 307 -19.52 16.78 5.92
CA GLN A 307 -18.50 17.83 6.01
C GLN A 307 -17.70 17.74 7.32
N ARG A 308 -18.36 17.54 8.43
CA ARG A 308 -17.71 17.44 9.75
C ARG A 308 -16.77 16.23 9.81
N LEU A 309 -17.24 15.04 9.41
CA LEU A 309 -16.43 13.83 9.43
C LEU A 309 -15.27 13.91 8.42
N GLY A 310 -15.52 14.45 7.23
CA GLY A 310 -14.48 14.66 6.21
C GLY A 310 -13.39 15.62 6.67
N ALA A 311 -13.76 16.74 7.32
CA ALA A 311 -12.80 17.69 7.86
C ALA A 311 -11.93 17.06 8.95
N ALA A 312 -12.53 16.29 9.88
CA ALA A 312 -11.80 15.56 10.92
C ALA A 312 -10.86 14.50 10.30
N GLY A 313 -11.31 13.81 9.25
CA GLY A 313 -10.50 12.85 8.51
C GLY A 313 -9.27 13.50 7.87
N ARG A 314 -9.44 14.62 7.18
CA ARG A 314 -8.33 15.33 6.56
C ARG A 314 -7.34 15.85 7.61
N ALA A 315 -7.82 16.37 8.74
CA ALA A 315 -6.95 16.80 9.84
C ALA A 315 -6.08 15.63 10.35
N LEU A 316 -6.68 14.47 10.59
CA LEU A 316 -5.96 13.26 11.01
C LEU A 316 -4.86 12.87 10.02
N VAL A 317 -5.17 12.86 8.71
CA VAL A 317 -4.21 12.45 7.68
C VAL A 317 -3.08 13.48 7.56
N THR A 318 -3.39 14.77 7.62
CA THR A 318 -2.40 15.85 7.58
C THR A 318 -1.42 15.75 8.76
N GLU A 319 -1.92 15.47 9.96
CA GLU A 319 -1.09 15.39 11.16
C GLU A 319 -0.22 14.12 11.21
N ARG A 320 -0.78 12.96 10.84
CA ARG A 320 -0.17 11.67 11.17
C ARG A 320 0.26 10.84 9.98
N TYR A 321 -0.33 11.05 8.81
CA TYR A 321 -0.17 10.21 7.61
C TYR A 321 0.25 11.02 6.38
N ASP A 322 0.69 12.26 6.56
CA ASP A 322 1.32 13.02 5.49
C ASP A 322 2.66 12.40 5.10
N VAL A 323 2.98 12.46 3.82
CA VAL A 323 4.21 11.89 3.26
C VAL A 323 5.48 12.40 3.95
N SER A 324 5.49 13.64 4.41
CA SER A 324 6.64 14.24 5.14
C SER A 324 6.90 13.54 6.47
N VAL A 325 5.83 13.13 7.19
CA VAL A 325 5.93 12.38 8.45
C VAL A 325 6.53 10.99 8.22
N ALA A 326 6.07 10.29 7.18
CA ALA A 326 6.60 8.97 6.82
C ALA A 326 8.05 9.07 6.36
N ALA A 327 8.37 10.05 5.50
CA ALA A 327 9.73 10.25 4.99
C ALA A 327 10.73 10.55 6.11
N ALA A 328 10.35 11.35 7.11
CA ALA A 328 11.21 11.62 8.27
C ALA A 328 11.54 10.34 9.05
N ARG A 329 10.58 9.41 9.19
CA ARG A 329 10.80 8.10 9.84
C ARG A 329 11.71 7.21 8.99
N VAL A 330 11.46 7.12 7.67
CA VAL A 330 12.31 6.36 6.74
C VAL A 330 13.72 6.91 6.75
N ALA A 331 13.91 8.23 6.72
CA ALA A 331 15.23 8.87 6.78
C ALA A 331 16.02 8.46 8.02
N LYS A 332 15.37 8.40 9.19
CA LYS A 332 16.00 7.94 10.44
C LYS A 332 16.47 6.49 10.35
N VAL A 333 15.64 5.59 9.78
CA VAL A 333 16.01 4.18 9.61
C VAL A 333 17.17 4.04 8.64
N LEU A 334 17.17 4.76 7.52
CA LEU A 334 18.27 4.74 6.54
C LEU A 334 19.58 5.23 7.15
N ALA A 335 19.56 6.36 7.87
CA ALA A 335 20.73 6.93 8.52
C ALA A 335 21.31 5.99 9.59
N ALA A 336 20.47 5.41 10.45
CA ALA A 336 20.89 4.44 11.47
C ALA A 336 21.49 3.18 10.84
N SER A 337 20.89 2.67 9.75
CA SER A 337 21.39 1.48 9.05
C SER A 337 22.77 1.70 8.43
N ALA A 338 23.05 2.88 7.89
CA ALA A 338 24.37 3.20 7.31
C ALA A 338 25.50 3.19 8.36
N GLN A 339 25.19 3.58 9.62
CA GLN A 339 26.18 3.61 10.70
C GLN A 339 26.59 2.21 11.17
N THR A 340 25.74 1.21 11.01
CA THR A 340 26.01 -0.19 11.44
C THR A 340 27.22 -0.80 10.71
N LYS A 341 27.55 -0.32 9.51
CA LYS A 341 28.73 -0.75 8.73
C LYS A 341 30.07 -0.41 9.39
N GLY A 342 30.12 0.64 10.23
CA GLY A 342 31.36 1.04 10.91
C GLY A 342 31.78 0.11 12.05
N MET A 343 30.88 -0.73 12.56
CA MET A 343 31.13 -1.62 13.71
C MET A 343 31.58 -3.05 13.30
N THR A 344 31.20 -3.52 12.11
CA THR A 344 31.56 -4.89 11.64
C THR A 344 32.91 -4.95 10.90
N GLY A 345 33.55 -3.83 10.64
CA GLY A 345 34.90 -3.75 10.01
C GLY A 345 36.08 -3.67 11.00
N LYS A 346 35.84 -3.88 12.29
CA LYS A 346 36.85 -3.81 13.36
C LYS A 346 36.92 -5.09 14.22
N LEU A 347 36.65 -6.26 13.64
CA LEU A 347 36.96 -7.55 14.26
C LEU A 347 37.86 -8.35 13.35
#